data_19de0d3701370fe56f592aec3eb4e7bf
#
_entry.id   19de0d3701370fe56f592aec3eb4e7bf
#
_cell.length_a   1.000
_cell.length_b   1.000
_cell.length_c   1.000
_cell.angle_alpha   90.00
_cell.angle_beta   90.00
_cell.angle_gamma   90.00
#
_symmetry.space_group_name_H-M   'P 1'
#
loop_
_entity.id
_entity.type
_entity.pdbx_description
1 polymer ?
#
loop_
_entity_poly.entity_id
_entity_poly.type
_entity_poly.pdbx_seq_one_letter_code
_entity_poly.pdbx_strand_id
1 'polypeptide(L)'
;MNYKTLTTLLVFVLCQLACNGQKKSYTEPKKNWEGMNLHGKVKTVEVHEKIMPDFIEEGSSQSFNNNIYSILFFNTDGYLYQKKGYYDSGKPFATIDYVYDDQHNLISETEVTFSDEGTPLRKEAILYKYDNKGLLIQKDEYLGDQYAFKTQFVYDEKGRCSQENKFIPPPIGKENDLTSQTTYSYNDKYYDLVKTTNYLEGETEADVVSYKYDNKNNVIEYAFWKKAKRVFTYNENNEELTQETFWEGKSKDKIIYKYQYDKHHNPVKITQEVEGDLYSIETRKYEYYE
;
A
#
# COMPACT_ATOMS: atom_id res chain seq x y z
N MET A 1 19.31 13.52 -20.03
CA MET A 1 18.18 12.60 -19.87
C MET A 1 17.57 12.99 -18.53
N ASN A 2 16.46 13.74 -18.57
CA ASN A 2 15.85 14.33 -17.37
C ASN A 2 15.04 13.26 -16.64
N TYR A 3 15.53 12.84 -15.48
CA TYR A 3 14.83 11.91 -14.57
C TYR A 3 13.84 12.69 -13.67
N LYS A 4 12.85 13.37 -14.28
CA LYS A 4 11.75 14.01 -13.54
C LYS A 4 10.44 13.19 -13.56
N THR A 5 10.50 11.92 -13.80
CA THR A 5 9.36 11.04 -13.60
C THR A 5 9.43 10.45 -12.18
N LEU A 6 9.18 11.29 -11.18
CA LEU A 6 8.69 10.79 -9.91
C LEU A 6 7.24 10.39 -10.18
N THR A 7 7.02 9.14 -10.46
CA THR A 7 5.69 8.55 -10.49
C THR A 7 5.10 8.73 -9.10
N THR A 8 4.27 9.75 -8.94
CA THR A 8 3.42 9.89 -7.77
C THR A 8 2.50 8.69 -7.79
N LEU A 9 2.95 7.63 -7.15
CA LEU A 9 2.09 6.55 -6.76
C LEU A 9 1.09 7.24 -5.83
N LEU A 10 -0.16 7.42 -6.31
CA LEU A 10 -1.28 7.60 -5.38
C LEU A 10 -1.02 6.62 -4.25
N VAL A 11 -0.89 7.13 -3.03
CA VAL A 11 -0.56 6.30 -1.88
C VAL A 11 -1.69 5.30 -1.70
N PHE A 12 -1.62 4.22 -2.47
CA PHE A 12 -2.23 2.96 -2.12
C PHE A 12 -1.42 2.38 -0.95
N VAL A 13 -1.44 3.11 0.18
CA VAL A 13 -1.12 2.51 1.47
C VAL A 13 -2.33 1.68 1.85
N LEU A 14 -2.58 0.65 1.07
CA LEU A 14 -3.54 -0.36 1.46
C LEU A 14 -3.02 -1.72 1.05
N CYS A 15 -2.76 -2.48 2.09
CA CYS A 15 -2.65 -3.94 2.05
C CYS A 15 -1.56 -4.52 1.15
N GLN A 16 -0.32 -4.14 1.38
CA GLN A 16 0.71 -5.18 1.33
C GLN A 16 0.60 -6.00 2.63
N LEU A 17 -0.59 -6.53 2.92
CA LEU A 17 -0.79 -7.46 4.04
C LEU A 17 -0.28 -8.87 3.75
N ALA A 18 0.07 -9.16 2.51
CA ALA A 18 0.77 -10.38 2.17
C ALA A 18 2.26 -10.13 2.34
N CYS A 19 2.88 -10.79 3.29
CA CYS A 19 4.33 -10.89 3.46
C CYS A 19 5.10 -9.63 3.89
N ASN A 20 4.54 -8.73 4.68
CA ASN A 20 5.38 -7.92 5.55
C ASN A 20 5.96 -8.83 6.63
N GLY A 21 7.30 -8.88 6.74
CA GLY A 21 8.08 -9.79 7.59
C GLY A 21 7.79 -9.73 9.10
N GLN A 22 6.51 -9.79 9.44
CA GLN A 22 6.08 -9.83 10.83
C GLN A 22 6.25 -11.22 11.41
N LYS A 23 6.87 -11.28 12.60
CA LYS A 23 6.71 -12.38 13.55
C LYS A 23 5.21 -12.57 13.80
N LYS A 24 4.53 -13.41 13.03
CA LYS A 24 3.21 -13.86 13.40
C LYS A 24 3.26 -15.35 13.68
N SER A 25 3.35 -15.69 14.96
CA SER A 25 2.38 -16.63 15.48
C SER A 25 1.03 -16.02 15.09
N TYR A 26 0.14 -16.80 14.50
CA TYR A 26 -1.20 -16.39 14.15
C TYR A 26 -1.80 -15.57 15.31
N THR A 27 -1.86 -14.28 15.13
CA THR A 27 -2.55 -13.35 16.01
C THR A 27 -3.68 -12.77 15.19
N GLU A 28 -4.80 -12.50 15.80
CA GLU A 28 -5.96 -11.86 15.17
C GLU A 28 -5.54 -10.77 14.17
N PRO A 29 -6.24 -10.62 13.03
CA PRO A 29 -5.96 -9.57 12.06
C PRO A 29 -5.90 -8.23 12.80
N LYS A 30 -4.81 -7.49 12.63
CA LYS A 30 -4.69 -6.17 13.23
C LYS A 30 -5.81 -5.28 12.73
N LYS A 31 -6.47 -4.58 13.63
CA LYS A 31 -7.41 -3.52 13.28
C LYS A 31 -6.73 -2.52 12.35
N ASN A 32 -7.45 -1.98 11.38
CA ASN A 32 -6.89 -0.98 10.47
C ASN A 32 -6.41 0.28 11.22
N TRP A 33 -7.07 0.66 12.34
CA TRP A 33 -6.57 1.73 13.21
C TRP A 33 -5.12 1.51 13.64
N GLU A 34 -4.78 0.29 14.07
CA GLU A 34 -3.42 -0.06 14.50
C GLU A 34 -2.44 -0.07 13.32
N GLY A 35 -2.86 -0.64 12.18
CA GLY A 35 -2.06 -0.69 10.96
C GLY A 35 -1.78 0.68 10.35
N MET A 36 -2.70 1.63 10.54
CA MET A 36 -2.60 3.02 10.08
C MET A 36 -2.08 3.97 11.16
N ASN A 37 -1.67 3.44 12.32
CA ASN A 37 -1.21 4.20 13.48
C ASN A 37 -2.21 5.28 13.93
N LEU A 38 -3.51 4.95 13.93
CA LEU A 38 -4.57 5.86 14.36
C LEU A 38 -4.88 5.68 15.84
N HIS A 39 -5.07 6.78 16.54
CA HIS A 39 -5.34 6.85 17.96
C HIS A 39 -6.80 7.25 18.23
N GLY A 40 -7.38 6.65 19.26
CA GLY A 40 -8.80 6.84 19.59
C GLY A 40 -9.72 5.96 18.73
N LYS A 41 -11.04 6.09 18.95
CA LYS A 41 -12.05 5.37 18.18
C LYS A 41 -12.40 6.16 16.91
N VAL A 42 -11.52 6.14 15.91
CA VAL A 42 -11.71 6.90 14.67
C VAL A 42 -12.89 6.33 13.87
N LYS A 43 -13.84 7.20 13.50
CA LYS A 43 -14.98 6.86 12.65
C LYS A 43 -14.70 7.15 11.18
N THR A 44 -14.17 8.35 10.90
CA THR A 44 -13.77 8.74 9.55
C THR A 44 -12.44 9.46 9.55
N VAL A 45 -11.73 9.36 8.41
CA VAL A 45 -10.58 10.20 8.10
C VAL A 45 -10.81 10.81 6.72
N GLU A 46 -10.97 12.13 6.64
CA GLU A 46 -10.97 12.87 5.39
C GLU A 46 -9.55 13.35 5.10
N VAL A 47 -9.04 13.04 3.92
CA VAL A 47 -7.64 13.30 3.52
C VAL A 47 -7.61 14.14 2.26
N HIS A 48 -6.97 15.30 2.33
CA HIS A 48 -6.67 16.16 1.20
C HIS A 48 -5.17 16.28 1.04
N GLU A 49 -4.66 16.09 -0.18
CA GLU A 49 -3.27 16.32 -0.52
C GLU A 49 -3.17 17.41 -1.58
N LYS A 50 -2.23 18.34 -1.38
CA LYS A 50 -1.91 19.40 -2.32
C LYS A 50 -0.42 19.36 -2.65
N ILE A 51 -0.11 19.07 -3.90
CA ILE A 51 1.25 19.17 -4.45
C ILE A 51 1.51 20.62 -4.87
N MET A 52 2.69 21.14 -4.55
CA MET A 52 3.04 22.53 -4.89
C MET A 52 3.20 22.70 -6.40
N PRO A 53 2.79 23.86 -6.98
CA PRO A 53 2.77 24.08 -8.43
C PRO A 53 4.10 23.85 -9.13
N ASP A 54 5.21 24.22 -8.48
CA ASP A 54 6.56 24.08 -9.02
C ASP A 54 7.00 22.63 -9.28
N PHE A 55 6.28 21.66 -8.70
CA PHE A 55 6.51 20.23 -8.86
C PHE A 55 5.49 19.54 -9.76
N ILE A 56 4.52 20.30 -10.31
CA ILE A 56 3.48 19.74 -11.18
C ILE A 56 3.93 19.88 -12.61
N GLU A 57 4.10 18.75 -13.32
CA GLU A 57 4.27 18.75 -14.77
C GLU A 57 2.91 18.92 -15.45
N GLU A 58 2.84 19.81 -16.44
CA GLU A 58 1.61 20.07 -17.20
C GLU A 58 1.11 18.79 -17.89
N GLY A 59 -0.17 18.42 -17.66
CA GLY A 59 -0.76 17.17 -18.17
C GLY A 59 -0.36 15.90 -17.40
N SER A 60 0.35 16.02 -16.28
CA SER A 60 0.69 14.88 -15.43
C SER A 60 -0.48 14.45 -14.53
N SER A 61 -0.40 13.21 -13.99
CA SER A 61 -1.33 12.72 -12.96
C SER A 61 -1.29 13.55 -11.67
N GLN A 62 -0.20 14.29 -11.42
CA GLN A 62 -0.05 15.20 -10.28
C GLN A 62 -1.01 16.39 -10.36
N SER A 63 -1.25 16.91 -11.56
CA SER A 63 -2.26 17.97 -11.78
C SER A 63 -3.67 17.50 -11.43
N PHE A 64 -3.97 16.23 -11.68
CA PHE A 64 -5.25 15.61 -11.32
C PHE A 64 -5.38 15.46 -9.79
N ASN A 65 -4.34 15.00 -9.11
CA ASN A 65 -4.35 14.72 -7.67
C ASN A 65 -4.62 15.96 -6.81
N ASN A 66 -4.27 17.16 -7.28
CA ASN A 66 -4.55 18.41 -6.56
C ASN A 66 -6.04 18.77 -6.47
N ASN A 67 -6.89 18.08 -7.22
CA ASN A 67 -8.32 18.35 -7.28
C ASN A 67 -9.16 17.20 -6.72
N ILE A 68 -8.56 16.36 -5.87
CA ILE A 68 -9.24 15.21 -5.27
C ILE A 68 -8.99 15.14 -3.76
N TYR A 69 -9.92 14.48 -3.07
CA TYR A 69 -9.76 14.09 -1.67
C TYR A 69 -10.38 12.71 -1.44
N SER A 70 -10.07 12.11 -0.32
CA SER A 70 -10.63 10.81 0.04
C SER A 70 -11.17 10.78 1.45
N ILE A 71 -12.18 9.94 1.69
CA ILE A 71 -12.73 9.67 3.02
C ILE A 71 -12.65 8.18 3.29
N LEU A 72 -12.03 7.82 4.41
CA LEU A 72 -11.94 6.48 4.93
C LEU A 72 -13.00 6.31 6.02
N PHE A 73 -13.73 5.20 6.00
CA PHE A 73 -14.79 4.89 6.94
C PHE A 73 -14.47 3.61 7.72
N PHE A 74 -14.43 3.72 9.04
CA PHE A 74 -14.13 2.60 9.93
C PHE A 74 -15.38 2.18 10.69
N ASN A 75 -15.49 0.89 11.01
CA ASN A 75 -16.50 0.41 11.93
C ASN A 75 -16.07 0.62 13.41
N THR A 76 -16.95 0.34 14.35
CA THR A 76 -16.70 0.52 15.79
C THR A 76 -15.56 -0.36 16.33
N ASP A 77 -15.22 -1.44 15.63
CA ASP A 77 -14.13 -2.35 15.99
C ASP A 77 -12.78 -1.92 15.39
N GLY A 78 -12.76 -0.87 14.54
CA GLY A 78 -11.57 -0.28 13.96
C GLY A 78 -11.15 -0.87 12.62
N TYR A 79 -12.04 -1.58 11.93
CA TYR A 79 -11.82 -2.08 10.60
C TYR A 79 -12.32 -1.10 9.54
N LEU A 80 -11.50 -0.83 8.53
CA LEU A 80 -11.85 -0.02 7.37
C LEU A 80 -12.85 -0.80 6.52
N TYR A 81 -14.11 -0.33 6.42
CA TYR A 81 -15.12 -1.01 5.61
C TYR A 81 -15.39 -0.31 4.28
N GLN A 82 -15.00 0.97 4.13
CA GLN A 82 -15.16 1.70 2.88
C GLN A 82 -14.14 2.82 2.76
N LYS A 83 -13.68 3.08 1.53
CA LYS A 83 -12.95 4.29 1.13
C LYS A 83 -13.67 4.92 -0.05
N LYS A 84 -13.85 6.23 -0.03
CA LYS A 84 -14.41 7.01 -1.14
C LYS A 84 -13.44 8.08 -1.58
N GLY A 85 -13.23 8.17 -2.88
CA GLY A 85 -12.49 9.25 -3.52
C GLY A 85 -13.44 10.23 -4.19
N TYR A 86 -13.17 11.52 -4.04
CA TYR A 86 -13.98 12.61 -4.56
C TYR A 86 -13.14 13.60 -5.33
N TYR A 87 -13.72 14.19 -6.36
CA TYR A 87 -13.22 15.44 -6.92
C TYR A 87 -13.53 16.60 -5.97
N ASP A 88 -12.80 17.72 -6.06
CA ASP A 88 -13.09 18.94 -5.29
C ASP A 88 -14.51 19.46 -5.48
N SER A 89 -15.13 19.12 -6.62
CA SER A 89 -16.56 19.37 -6.88
C SER A 89 -17.52 18.60 -5.96
N GLY A 90 -17.00 17.67 -5.14
CA GLY A 90 -17.77 16.76 -4.31
C GLY A 90 -18.36 15.54 -5.03
N LYS A 91 -18.10 15.38 -6.34
CA LYS A 91 -18.52 14.20 -7.10
C LYS A 91 -17.58 13.03 -6.81
N PRO A 92 -18.10 11.81 -6.59
CA PRO A 92 -17.24 10.64 -6.39
C PRO A 92 -16.53 10.27 -7.70
N PHE A 93 -15.25 9.88 -7.62
CA PHE A 93 -14.53 9.27 -8.73
C PHE A 93 -14.21 7.79 -8.46
N ALA A 94 -14.16 7.36 -7.19
CA ALA A 94 -13.94 5.97 -6.82
C ALA A 94 -14.59 5.62 -5.48
N THR A 95 -14.99 4.37 -5.35
CA THR A 95 -15.40 3.77 -4.05
C THR A 95 -14.75 2.41 -3.93
N ILE A 96 -14.19 2.11 -2.76
CA ILE A 96 -13.64 0.80 -2.42
C ILE A 96 -14.39 0.29 -1.19
N ASP A 97 -15.01 -0.88 -1.31
CA ASP A 97 -15.70 -1.57 -0.23
C ASP A 97 -14.87 -2.76 0.25
N TYR A 98 -14.74 -2.92 1.56
CA TYR A 98 -14.00 -3.99 2.24
C TYR A 98 -14.96 -4.86 3.05
N VAL A 99 -14.92 -6.16 2.85
CA VAL A 99 -15.76 -7.13 3.56
C VAL A 99 -14.87 -8.08 4.36
N TYR A 100 -15.26 -8.33 5.60
CA TYR A 100 -14.54 -9.19 6.54
C TYR A 100 -15.42 -10.36 6.95
N ASP A 101 -14.81 -11.51 7.27
CA ASP A 101 -15.49 -12.64 7.88
C ASP A 101 -15.67 -12.43 9.41
N ASP A 102 -16.30 -13.39 10.07
CA ASP A 102 -16.53 -13.36 11.53
C ASP A 102 -15.23 -13.45 12.35
N GLN A 103 -14.11 -13.81 11.71
CA GLN A 103 -12.77 -13.85 12.29
C GLN A 103 -11.97 -12.60 11.97
N HIS A 104 -12.62 -11.60 11.36
CA HIS A 104 -12.03 -10.34 10.91
C HIS A 104 -10.95 -10.47 9.83
N ASN A 105 -10.91 -11.57 9.08
CA ASN A 105 -10.10 -11.66 7.87
C ASN A 105 -10.79 -10.88 6.74
N LEU A 106 -10.02 -10.10 5.99
CA LEU A 106 -10.52 -9.43 4.78
C LEU A 106 -10.81 -10.48 3.71
N ILE A 107 -12.08 -10.68 3.34
CA ILE A 107 -12.48 -11.69 2.35
C ILE A 107 -12.80 -11.10 0.99
N SER A 108 -13.07 -9.79 0.91
CA SER A 108 -13.34 -9.11 -0.37
C SER A 108 -12.95 -7.65 -0.31
N GLU A 109 -12.39 -7.18 -1.42
CA GLU A 109 -12.18 -5.77 -1.75
C GLU A 109 -12.80 -5.52 -3.12
N THR A 110 -13.66 -4.49 -3.23
CA THR A 110 -14.31 -4.14 -4.50
C THR A 110 -14.15 -2.66 -4.76
N GLU A 111 -13.50 -2.32 -5.87
CA GLU A 111 -13.35 -0.95 -6.34
C GLU A 111 -14.32 -0.68 -7.50
N VAL A 112 -14.99 0.47 -7.45
CA VAL A 112 -15.78 1.03 -8.57
C VAL A 112 -15.28 2.42 -8.84
N THR A 113 -14.86 2.67 -10.08
CA THR A 113 -14.53 4.02 -10.56
C THR A 113 -15.70 4.63 -11.34
N PHE A 114 -15.81 5.95 -11.32
CA PHE A 114 -16.93 6.68 -11.91
C PHE A 114 -16.44 7.74 -12.89
N SER A 115 -17.26 8.05 -13.89
CA SER A 115 -17.08 9.22 -14.75
C SER A 115 -17.38 10.50 -13.99
N ASP A 116 -17.03 11.65 -14.58
CA ASP A 116 -17.40 12.98 -14.07
C ASP A 116 -18.94 13.17 -13.96
N GLU A 117 -19.72 12.36 -14.67
CA GLU A 117 -21.17 12.34 -14.61
C GLU A 117 -21.72 11.43 -13.50
N GLY A 118 -20.84 10.67 -12.81
CA GLY A 118 -21.20 9.73 -11.76
C GLY A 118 -21.65 8.36 -12.28
N THR A 119 -21.41 8.06 -13.57
CA THR A 119 -21.69 6.74 -14.16
C THR A 119 -20.55 5.78 -13.84
N PRO A 120 -20.81 4.56 -13.37
CA PRO A 120 -19.76 3.55 -13.18
C PRO A 120 -19.03 3.25 -14.49
N LEU A 121 -17.69 3.34 -14.47
CA LEU A 121 -16.83 3.10 -15.62
C LEU A 121 -16.16 1.72 -15.56
N ARG A 122 -15.66 1.37 -14.37
CA ARG A 122 -14.88 0.16 -14.15
C ARG A 122 -15.19 -0.41 -12.77
N LYS A 123 -15.25 -1.71 -12.69
CA LYS A 123 -15.33 -2.45 -11.44
C LYS A 123 -14.17 -3.44 -11.37
N GLU A 124 -13.49 -3.47 -10.24
CA GLU A 124 -12.47 -4.46 -9.92
C GLU A 124 -12.81 -5.10 -8.60
N ALA A 125 -12.50 -6.37 -8.46
CA ALA A 125 -12.70 -7.08 -7.20
C ALA A 125 -11.52 -8.02 -6.91
N ILE A 126 -11.18 -8.12 -5.63
CA ILE A 126 -10.22 -9.09 -5.12
C ILE A 126 -10.94 -9.93 -4.06
N LEU A 127 -10.89 -11.25 -4.22
CA LEU A 127 -11.39 -12.21 -3.24
C LEU A 127 -10.22 -12.89 -2.56
N TYR A 128 -10.29 -13.02 -1.24
CA TYR A 128 -9.23 -13.57 -0.40
C TYR A 128 -9.69 -14.89 0.21
N LYS A 129 -8.82 -15.91 0.20
CA LYS A 129 -9.08 -17.22 0.82
C LYS A 129 -8.00 -17.54 1.83
N TYR A 130 -8.42 -18.05 2.95
CA TYR A 130 -7.58 -18.40 4.09
C TYR A 130 -7.66 -19.90 4.39
N ASP A 131 -6.59 -20.43 4.96
CA ASP A 131 -6.61 -21.79 5.50
C ASP A 131 -7.27 -21.80 6.90
N ASN A 132 -7.36 -22.98 7.50
CA ASN A 132 -7.95 -23.16 8.85
C ASN A 132 -7.09 -22.55 9.98
N LYS A 133 -5.89 -22.09 9.68
CA LYS A 133 -5.00 -21.36 10.59
C LYS A 133 -5.08 -19.84 10.35
N GLY A 134 -5.92 -19.38 9.38
CA GLY A 134 -6.07 -18.01 8.97
C GLY A 134 -4.90 -17.45 8.15
N LEU A 135 -4.06 -18.30 7.57
CA LEU A 135 -3.06 -17.87 6.61
C LEU A 135 -3.72 -17.64 5.26
N LEU A 136 -3.44 -16.50 4.62
CA LEU A 136 -3.92 -16.18 3.28
C LEU A 136 -3.30 -17.14 2.26
N ILE A 137 -4.11 -18.02 1.65
CA ILE A 137 -3.61 -19.03 0.70
C ILE A 137 -3.85 -18.66 -0.75
N GLN A 138 -4.81 -17.77 -1.03
CA GLN A 138 -5.13 -17.38 -2.40
C GLN A 138 -5.77 -15.99 -2.47
N LYS A 139 -5.46 -15.26 -3.56
CA LYS A 139 -6.19 -14.08 -4.04
C LYS A 139 -6.71 -14.37 -5.43
N ASP A 140 -7.96 -14.02 -5.69
CA ASP A 140 -8.60 -14.06 -7.00
C ASP A 140 -8.95 -12.62 -7.41
N GLU A 141 -8.38 -12.13 -8.51
CA GLU A 141 -8.54 -10.77 -9.01
C GLU A 141 -9.47 -10.76 -10.24
N TYR A 142 -10.46 -9.86 -10.24
CA TYR A 142 -11.45 -9.71 -11.29
C TYR A 142 -11.42 -8.30 -11.88
N LEU A 143 -11.54 -8.20 -13.20
CA LEU A 143 -11.75 -6.96 -13.95
C LEU A 143 -13.14 -7.00 -14.57
N GLY A 144 -14.09 -6.25 -14.01
CA GLY A 144 -15.50 -6.47 -14.28
C GLY A 144 -15.93 -7.86 -13.81
N ASP A 145 -16.55 -8.61 -14.72
CA ASP A 145 -16.92 -10.01 -14.48
C ASP A 145 -15.82 -11.01 -14.93
N GLN A 146 -14.70 -10.51 -15.44
CA GLN A 146 -13.63 -11.31 -15.97
C GLN A 146 -12.64 -11.71 -14.88
N TYR A 147 -12.42 -13.02 -14.66
CA TYR A 147 -11.38 -13.53 -13.81
C TYR A 147 -10.01 -13.27 -14.45
N ALA A 148 -9.23 -12.34 -13.88
CA ALA A 148 -8.02 -11.82 -14.48
C ALA A 148 -6.75 -12.52 -13.98
N PHE A 149 -6.62 -12.64 -12.64
CA PHE A 149 -5.43 -13.23 -12.03
C PHE A 149 -5.78 -14.08 -10.81
N LYS A 150 -4.95 -15.10 -10.58
CA LYS A 150 -4.93 -15.89 -9.36
C LYS A 150 -3.53 -15.82 -8.75
N THR A 151 -3.44 -15.48 -7.47
CA THR A 151 -2.18 -15.58 -6.71
C THR A 151 -2.32 -16.61 -5.61
N GLN A 152 -1.38 -17.54 -5.53
CA GLN A 152 -1.29 -18.55 -4.47
C GLN A 152 -0.08 -18.29 -3.58
N PHE A 153 -0.25 -18.53 -2.28
CA PHE A 153 0.77 -18.29 -1.25
C PHE A 153 1.21 -19.60 -0.62
N VAL A 154 2.51 -19.76 -0.43
CA VAL A 154 3.14 -20.89 0.25
C VAL A 154 3.86 -20.35 1.47
N TYR A 155 3.81 -21.09 2.57
CA TYR A 155 4.39 -20.69 3.85
C TYR A 155 5.47 -21.66 4.29
N ASP A 156 6.48 -21.14 5.00
CA ASP A 156 7.50 -21.95 5.67
C ASP A 156 6.96 -22.55 6.98
N GLU A 157 7.77 -23.39 7.64
CA GLU A 157 7.42 -24.04 8.89
C GLU A 157 7.16 -23.06 10.06
N LYS A 158 7.65 -21.81 9.93
CA LYS A 158 7.43 -20.72 10.90
C LYS A 158 6.18 -19.91 10.59
N GLY A 159 5.43 -20.26 9.53
CA GLY A 159 4.23 -19.53 9.10
C GLY A 159 4.55 -18.20 8.36
N ARG A 160 5.77 -18.03 7.85
CA ARG A 160 6.15 -16.87 7.02
C ARG A 160 5.94 -17.24 5.56
N CYS A 161 5.43 -16.31 4.76
CA CYS A 161 5.27 -16.54 3.33
C CYS A 161 6.65 -16.81 2.70
N SER A 162 6.80 -17.96 2.07
CA SER A 162 8.04 -18.36 1.38
C SER A 162 7.95 -18.19 -0.13
N GLN A 163 6.72 -18.18 -0.68
CA GLN A 163 6.52 -18.09 -2.12
C GLN A 163 5.14 -17.52 -2.46
N GLU A 164 5.09 -16.75 -3.54
CA GLU A 164 3.88 -16.33 -4.24
C GLU A 164 3.96 -16.79 -5.69
N ASN A 165 2.89 -17.41 -6.20
CA ASN A 165 2.74 -17.82 -7.59
C ASN A 165 1.57 -17.06 -8.20
N LYS A 166 1.81 -16.27 -9.24
CA LYS A 166 0.78 -15.54 -9.97
C LYS A 166 0.47 -16.23 -11.30
N PHE A 167 -0.81 -16.42 -11.56
CA PHE A 167 -1.32 -17.10 -12.75
C PHE A 167 -2.33 -16.24 -13.49
N ILE A 168 -2.42 -16.44 -14.83
CA ILE A 168 -3.54 -15.96 -15.63
C ILE A 168 -4.47 -17.15 -15.86
N PRO A 169 -5.68 -17.16 -15.26
CA PRO A 169 -6.62 -18.27 -15.41
C PRO A 169 -7.35 -18.25 -16.76
N PRO A 170 -8.00 -19.36 -17.16
CA PRO A 170 -8.94 -19.35 -18.28
C PRO A 170 -10.09 -18.33 -18.06
N PRO A 171 -10.63 -17.72 -19.11
CA PRO A 171 -10.36 -17.99 -20.54
C PRO A 171 -9.17 -17.22 -21.13
N ILE A 172 -8.51 -16.32 -20.37
CA ILE A 172 -7.41 -15.50 -20.88
C ILE A 172 -6.15 -16.37 -21.06
N GLY A 173 -5.76 -17.10 -20.01
CA GLY A 173 -4.64 -18.03 -20.01
C GLY A 173 -5.09 -19.50 -20.10
N LYS A 174 -4.14 -20.41 -19.99
CA LYS A 174 -4.40 -21.85 -19.83
C LYS A 174 -4.55 -22.17 -18.34
N GLU A 175 -5.09 -23.34 -18.02
CA GLU A 175 -5.09 -23.83 -16.65
C GLU A 175 -3.64 -23.90 -16.11
N ASN A 176 -3.40 -23.22 -14.95
CA ASN A 176 -2.07 -23.08 -14.34
C ASN A 176 -1.01 -22.34 -15.19
N ASP A 177 -1.42 -21.38 -15.99
CA ASP A 177 -0.51 -20.52 -16.75
C ASP A 177 0.20 -19.54 -15.78
N LEU A 178 1.33 -19.99 -15.25
CA LEU A 178 2.15 -19.26 -14.27
C LEU A 178 2.86 -18.11 -14.98
N THR A 179 2.60 -16.87 -14.56
CA THR A 179 3.21 -15.65 -15.14
C THR A 179 4.40 -15.13 -14.34
N SER A 180 4.33 -15.28 -13.03
CA SER A 180 5.46 -14.91 -12.17
C SER A 180 5.49 -15.74 -10.90
N GLN A 181 6.69 -15.94 -10.39
CA GLN A 181 6.95 -16.56 -9.11
C GLN A 181 7.83 -15.64 -8.28
N THR A 182 7.39 -15.33 -7.07
CA THR A 182 8.16 -14.58 -6.09
C THR A 182 8.55 -15.49 -4.95
N THR A 183 9.83 -15.53 -4.62
CA THR A 183 10.37 -16.25 -3.46
C THR A 183 10.82 -15.28 -2.38
N TYR A 184 10.69 -15.68 -1.12
CA TYR A 184 11.02 -14.87 0.05
C TYR A 184 12.06 -15.60 0.89
N SER A 185 13.16 -14.93 1.19
CA SER A 185 14.20 -15.41 2.09
C SER A 185 14.29 -14.47 3.30
N TYR A 186 14.39 -15.02 4.50
CA TYR A 186 14.38 -14.28 5.74
C TYR A 186 15.68 -14.43 6.50
N ASN A 187 16.22 -13.32 7.01
CA ASN A 187 17.29 -13.32 7.98
C ASN A 187 16.69 -13.50 9.39
N ASP A 188 17.02 -14.59 10.06
CA ASP A 188 16.49 -14.91 11.39
C ASP A 188 16.85 -13.88 12.47
N LYS A 189 17.95 -13.14 12.29
CA LYS A 189 18.43 -12.17 13.29
C LYS A 189 17.69 -10.85 13.29
N TYR A 190 17.27 -10.37 12.08
CA TYR A 190 16.71 -9.03 11.91
C TYR A 190 15.40 -9.01 11.12
N TYR A 191 14.85 -10.18 10.79
CA TYR A 191 13.70 -10.30 9.89
C TYR A 191 13.90 -9.66 8.53
N ASP A 192 15.16 -9.39 8.14
CA ASP A 192 15.47 -8.89 6.82
C ASP A 192 14.89 -9.82 5.78
N LEU A 193 14.24 -9.26 4.80
CA LEU A 193 13.56 -9.98 3.75
C LEU A 193 14.28 -9.76 2.43
N VAL A 194 14.58 -10.83 1.72
CA VAL A 194 14.96 -10.78 0.30
C VAL A 194 13.85 -11.39 -0.52
N LYS A 195 13.31 -10.59 -1.43
CA LYS A 195 12.28 -10.96 -2.37
C LYS A 195 12.92 -11.11 -3.75
N THR A 196 12.71 -12.25 -4.41
CA THR A 196 13.15 -12.50 -5.78
C THR A 196 11.92 -12.84 -6.63
N THR A 197 11.67 -12.07 -7.68
CA THR A 197 10.57 -12.29 -8.61
C THR A 197 11.13 -12.76 -9.95
N ASN A 198 10.68 -13.93 -10.43
CA ASN A 198 10.99 -14.47 -11.73
C ASN A 198 9.76 -14.34 -12.62
N TYR A 199 9.89 -13.69 -13.76
CA TYR A 199 8.88 -13.64 -14.79
C TYR A 199 9.14 -14.74 -15.79
N LEU A 200 8.10 -15.48 -16.21
CA LEU A 200 8.27 -16.67 -17.04
C LEU A 200 8.19 -16.39 -18.54
N GLU A 201 7.72 -15.21 -18.93
CA GLU A 201 7.68 -14.78 -20.33
C GLU A 201 8.71 -13.69 -20.62
N GLY A 202 9.83 -14.07 -21.23
CA GLY A 202 10.72 -13.16 -21.95
C GLY A 202 11.74 -12.38 -21.14
N GLU A 203 11.75 -12.43 -19.82
CA GLU A 203 12.75 -11.76 -18.99
C GLU A 203 13.87 -12.71 -18.56
N THR A 204 15.12 -12.27 -18.75
CA THR A 204 16.31 -13.09 -18.48
C THR A 204 16.88 -12.90 -17.07
N GLU A 205 16.45 -11.88 -16.32
CA GLU A 205 16.92 -11.60 -14.97
C GLU A 205 15.76 -11.44 -13.98
N ALA A 206 15.91 -12.05 -12.81
CA ALA A 206 14.98 -11.88 -11.71
C ALA A 206 15.11 -10.49 -11.06
N ASP A 207 13.98 -9.86 -10.75
CA ASP A 207 13.96 -8.68 -9.88
C ASP A 207 14.26 -9.10 -8.45
N VAL A 208 15.32 -8.55 -7.88
CA VAL A 208 15.69 -8.79 -6.50
C VAL A 208 15.54 -7.50 -5.69
N VAL A 209 14.75 -7.57 -4.64
CA VAL A 209 14.60 -6.51 -3.65
C VAL A 209 14.93 -7.02 -2.26
N SER A 210 15.45 -6.16 -1.40
CA SER A 210 15.71 -6.51 -0.01
C SER A 210 15.23 -5.42 0.94
N TYR A 211 14.80 -5.84 2.11
CA TYR A 211 14.29 -4.97 3.17
C TYR A 211 15.07 -5.23 4.45
N LYS A 212 15.39 -4.16 5.18
CA LYS A 212 15.86 -4.23 6.57
C LYS A 212 14.87 -3.53 7.47
N TYR A 213 14.71 -4.06 8.66
CA TYR A 213 13.76 -3.57 9.64
C TYR A 213 14.46 -3.18 10.94
N ASP A 214 13.89 -2.19 11.63
CA ASP A 214 14.27 -1.89 13.01
C ASP A 214 13.59 -2.87 14.00
N ASN A 215 13.82 -2.67 15.30
CA ASN A 215 13.25 -3.50 16.35
C ASN A 215 11.74 -3.28 16.57
N LYS A 216 11.15 -2.25 15.93
CA LYS A 216 9.71 -1.96 15.93
C LYS A 216 9.02 -2.45 14.66
N ASN A 217 9.75 -3.14 13.76
CA ASN A 217 9.34 -3.62 12.43
C ASN A 217 9.09 -2.51 11.40
N ASN A 218 9.68 -1.32 11.56
CA ASN A 218 9.68 -0.32 10.51
C ASN A 218 10.74 -0.66 9.47
N VAL A 219 10.46 -0.47 8.19
CA VAL A 219 11.43 -0.64 7.11
C VAL A 219 12.45 0.49 7.19
N ILE A 220 13.70 0.22 7.53
CA ILE A 220 14.77 1.21 7.58
C ILE A 220 15.63 1.27 6.32
N GLU A 221 15.61 0.22 5.51
CA GLU A 221 16.27 0.18 4.20
C GLU A 221 15.44 -0.68 3.24
N TYR A 222 15.25 -0.20 2.03
CA TYR A 222 14.67 -0.91 0.90
C TYR A 222 15.64 -0.82 -0.27
N ALA A 223 16.29 -1.92 -0.65
CA ALA A 223 17.18 -1.99 -1.79
C ALA A 223 16.46 -2.64 -2.98
N PHE A 224 16.54 -1.98 -4.13
CA PHE A 224 15.93 -2.40 -5.38
C PHE A 224 16.92 -2.15 -6.52
N TRP A 225 16.93 -3.02 -7.51
CA TRP A 225 18.01 -3.07 -8.50
C TRP A 225 19.41 -3.16 -7.84
N LYS A 226 20.39 -3.58 -8.55
CA LYS A 226 21.74 -3.85 -7.98
C LYS A 226 22.44 -2.61 -7.38
N LYS A 227 21.92 -1.38 -7.60
CA LYS A 227 22.62 -0.13 -7.32
C LYS A 227 21.78 0.93 -6.60
N ALA A 228 20.50 0.67 -6.39
CA ALA A 228 19.56 1.62 -5.80
C ALA A 228 19.05 1.17 -4.45
N LYS A 229 18.92 2.11 -3.52
CA LYS A 229 18.26 1.87 -2.24
C LYS A 229 17.60 3.13 -1.69
N ARG A 230 16.59 2.94 -0.85
CA ARG A 230 15.99 3.96 0.01
C ARG A 230 16.28 3.65 1.46
N VAL A 231 16.53 4.70 2.22
CA VAL A 231 16.76 4.63 3.67
C VAL A 231 15.70 5.50 4.34
N PHE A 232 15.13 4.99 5.42
CA PHE A 232 14.03 5.63 6.14
C PHE A 232 14.42 5.86 7.59
N THR A 233 13.92 6.95 8.17
CA THR A 233 13.96 7.20 9.60
C THR A 233 12.57 7.51 10.11
N TYR A 234 12.31 7.20 11.38
CA TYR A 234 10.99 7.29 12.01
C TYR A 234 11.07 8.08 13.32
N ASN A 235 9.96 8.71 13.69
CA ASN A 235 9.79 9.30 15.00
C ASN A 235 9.38 8.23 16.05
N GLU A 236 9.15 8.65 17.27
CA GLU A 236 8.72 7.77 18.36
C GLU A 236 7.34 7.14 18.15
N ASN A 237 6.48 7.78 17.33
CA ASN A 237 5.15 7.30 16.93
C ASN A 237 5.17 6.35 15.73
N ASN A 238 6.35 5.93 15.24
CA ASN A 238 6.54 5.13 14.01
C ASN A 238 6.09 5.83 12.72
N GLU A 239 6.08 7.16 12.70
CA GLU A 239 5.82 7.94 11.50
C GLU A 239 7.15 8.28 10.82
N GLU A 240 7.17 8.22 9.49
CA GLU A 240 8.36 8.46 8.68
C GLU A 240 8.83 9.91 8.82
N LEU A 241 10.07 10.12 9.21
CA LEU A 241 10.69 11.45 9.28
C LEU A 241 11.46 11.81 8.03
N THR A 242 12.16 10.82 7.47
CA THR A 242 12.94 11.03 6.24
C THR A 242 12.91 9.81 5.36
N GLN A 243 12.90 10.04 4.05
CA GLN A 243 13.20 9.05 3.02
C GLN A 243 14.35 9.60 2.17
N GLU A 244 15.43 8.85 2.05
CA GLU A 244 16.59 9.25 1.23
C GLU A 244 16.87 8.15 0.21
N THR A 245 16.92 8.55 -1.07
CA THR A 245 17.20 7.63 -2.19
C THR A 245 18.68 7.71 -2.57
N PHE A 246 19.30 6.55 -2.71
CA PHE A 246 20.70 6.41 -3.14
C PHE A 246 20.78 5.67 -4.47
N TRP A 247 21.68 6.13 -5.32
CA TRP A 247 22.07 5.45 -6.55
C TRP A 247 23.60 5.33 -6.60
N GLU A 248 24.11 4.12 -6.74
CA GLU A 248 25.55 3.84 -6.71
C GLU A 248 26.27 4.44 -5.47
N GLY A 249 25.59 4.40 -4.31
CA GLY A 249 26.10 4.92 -3.05
C GLY A 249 26.04 6.44 -2.89
N LYS A 250 25.54 7.18 -3.90
CA LYS A 250 25.38 8.65 -3.84
C LYS A 250 23.92 8.98 -3.55
N SER A 251 23.68 9.89 -2.60
CA SER A 251 22.37 10.49 -2.38
C SER A 251 21.88 11.19 -3.65
N LYS A 252 20.62 10.99 -3.98
CA LYS A 252 19.92 11.56 -5.14
C LYS A 252 18.85 12.53 -4.74
N ASP A 253 18.01 12.13 -3.82
CA ASP A 253 16.88 12.90 -3.32
C ASP A 253 16.64 12.55 -1.86
N LYS A 254 16.22 13.55 -1.12
CA LYS A 254 15.82 13.42 0.28
C LYS A 254 14.49 14.09 0.50
N ILE A 255 13.55 13.32 1.04
CA ILE A 255 12.25 13.80 1.47
C ILE A 255 12.28 13.93 2.99
N ILE A 256 11.76 15.04 3.52
CA ILE A 256 11.62 15.29 4.94
C ILE A 256 10.13 15.47 5.24
N TYR A 257 9.62 14.76 6.24
CA TYR A 257 8.24 14.84 6.70
C TYR A 257 8.15 15.60 8.00
N LYS A 258 7.15 16.50 8.13
CA LYS A 258 6.84 17.23 9.35
C LYS A 258 5.36 17.08 9.66
N TYR A 259 5.04 16.88 10.93
CA TYR A 259 3.71 16.54 11.41
C TYR A 259 3.16 17.59 12.37
N GLN A 260 1.85 17.84 12.28
CA GLN A 260 1.06 18.50 13.30
C GLN A 260 -0.07 17.56 13.71
N TYR A 261 -0.39 17.52 15.00
CA TYR A 261 -1.29 16.52 15.57
C TYR A 261 -2.52 17.16 16.21
N ASP A 262 -3.61 16.38 16.27
CA ASP A 262 -4.78 16.71 17.09
C ASP A 262 -4.55 16.31 18.56
N LYS A 263 -5.59 16.51 19.39
CA LYS A 263 -5.59 16.13 20.81
C LYS A 263 -5.49 14.61 21.07
N HIS A 264 -5.73 13.78 20.06
CA HIS A 264 -5.63 12.33 20.12
C HIS A 264 -4.29 11.81 19.60
N HIS A 265 -3.37 12.71 19.23
CA HIS A 265 -2.09 12.40 18.59
C HIS A 265 -2.21 11.82 17.18
N ASN A 266 -3.31 12.08 16.45
CA ASN A 266 -3.41 11.77 15.04
C ASN A 266 -2.88 12.93 14.18
N PRO A 267 -2.10 12.67 13.10
CA PRO A 267 -1.58 13.73 12.24
C PRO A 267 -2.70 14.47 11.52
N VAL A 268 -2.88 15.77 11.76
CA VAL A 268 -3.86 16.62 11.05
C VAL A 268 -3.25 17.36 9.88
N LYS A 269 -1.91 17.50 9.88
CA LYS A 269 -1.18 18.07 8.75
C LYS A 269 0.18 17.39 8.63
N ILE A 270 0.50 16.99 7.41
CA ILE A 270 1.79 16.43 7.03
C ILE A 270 2.35 17.29 5.92
N THR A 271 3.57 17.78 6.06
CA THR A 271 4.28 18.47 4.99
C THR A 271 5.45 17.63 4.54
N GLN A 272 5.65 17.57 3.22
CA GLN A 272 6.77 16.92 2.58
C GLN A 272 7.66 17.98 1.95
N GLU A 273 8.95 17.95 2.28
CA GLU A 273 9.96 18.80 1.68
C GLU A 273 10.93 17.92 0.89
N VAL A 274 11.23 18.30 -0.34
CA VAL A 274 12.21 17.65 -1.22
C VAL A 274 13.36 18.61 -1.45
N GLU A 275 14.57 18.21 -1.08
CA GLU A 275 15.80 19.04 -1.18
C GLU A 275 15.68 20.42 -0.48
N GLY A 276 14.78 20.54 0.49
CA GLY A 276 14.53 21.77 1.24
C GLY A 276 13.35 22.60 0.75
N ASP A 277 12.79 22.29 -0.40
CA ASP A 277 11.62 22.94 -0.96
C ASP A 277 10.34 22.20 -0.56
N LEU A 278 9.27 22.94 -0.25
CA LEU A 278 7.98 22.36 0.08
C LEU A 278 7.39 21.68 -1.16
N TYR A 279 7.26 20.34 -1.10
CA TYR A 279 6.73 19.52 -2.16
C TYR A 279 5.22 19.33 -2.07
N SER A 280 4.71 18.86 -0.91
CA SER A 280 3.28 18.67 -0.71
C SER A 280 2.82 18.97 0.72
N ILE A 281 1.53 19.22 0.84
CA ILE A 281 0.82 19.35 2.11
C ILE A 281 -0.35 18.39 2.07
N GLU A 282 -0.37 17.45 3.02
CA GLU A 282 -1.53 16.62 3.30
C GLU A 282 -2.23 17.14 4.55
N THR A 283 -3.54 17.29 4.50
CA THR A 283 -4.38 17.64 5.66
C THR A 283 -5.39 16.53 5.91
N ARG A 284 -5.59 16.22 7.20
CA ARG A 284 -6.52 15.20 7.64
C ARG A 284 -7.52 15.77 8.63
N LYS A 285 -8.78 15.37 8.49
CA LYS A 285 -9.86 15.67 9.42
C LYS A 285 -10.45 14.36 9.93
N TYR A 286 -10.59 14.28 11.25
CA TYR A 286 -11.05 13.08 11.93
C TYR A 286 -12.42 13.28 12.54
N GLU A 287 -13.28 12.26 12.41
CA GLU A 287 -14.44 12.07 13.27
C GLU A 287 -14.21 10.85 14.15
N TYR A 288 -14.72 10.91 15.37
CA TYR A 288 -14.56 9.84 16.36
C TYR A 288 -15.92 9.29 16.77
N TYR A 289 -15.97 8.01 17.12
CA TYR A 289 -17.10 7.44 17.84
C TYR A 289 -17.13 7.98 19.27
N GLU A 290 -18.34 8.13 19.80
CA GLU A 290 -18.57 8.52 21.20
C GLU A 290 -18.19 7.41 22.19
#